data_4187a4a057552a906b59e9551ac06e37
#
_entry.id   4187a4a057552a906b59e9551ac06e37
#
_cell.length_a   1.000
_cell.length_b   1.000
_cell.length_c   1.000
_cell.angle_alpha   90.00
_cell.angle_beta   90.00
_cell.angle_gamma   90.00
#
_symmetry.space_group_name_H-M   'P 1'
#
loop_
_entity.id
_entity.type
_entity.pdbx_description
1 polymer ?
#
loop_
_entity_poly.entity_id
_entity_poly.type
_entity_poly.pdbx_seq_one_letter_code
_entity_poly.pdbx_strand_id
1 'polypeptide(L)'
;HYQLPYAMGIDETFQMNNQKKMEQLIWLRILANQVLSEVLNTNRLHSEVRIWPHHFDSGAFSPLNNSDVTIGLGLTVPDSLVADHYFYISGYCAHSGLDTSAFPKLSQGKWLNQKFKGAILPVTKTTDKKEATDFFNEAIHHYRKVVFK
;
A
#
# COMPACT_ATOMS: atom_id res chain seq x y z
N HIS A 1 11.19 10.98 -18.69
CA HIS A 1 10.24 11.67 -19.60
C HIS A 1 8.95 10.87 -19.63
N TYR A 2 7.91 11.39 -18.96
CA TYR A 2 6.55 10.88 -19.12
C TYR A 2 5.98 11.39 -20.43
N GLN A 3 5.65 10.50 -21.35
CA GLN A 3 4.79 10.85 -22.49
C GLN A 3 3.34 10.79 -21.98
N LEU A 4 2.67 11.93 -22.01
CA LEU A 4 1.23 11.97 -21.80
C LEU A 4 0.54 11.13 -22.88
N PRO A 5 -0.41 10.25 -22.53
CA PRO A 5 -1.08 9.39 -23.50
C PRO A 5 -1.98 10.19 -24.49
N TYR A 6 -2.22 11.47 -24.21
CA TYR A 6 -2.97 12.40 -25.06
C TYR A 6 -2.53 13.83 -24.77
N ALA A 7 -2.68 14.71 -25.76
CA ALA A 7 -2.50 16.15 -25.58
C ALA A 7 -3.83 16.76 -25.12
N MET A 8 -3.83 17.40 -23.95
CA MET A 8 -4.98 18.21 -23.51
C MET A 8 -4.96 19.56 -24.22
N GLY A 9 -6.07 19.94 -24.88
CA GLY A 9 -6.27 21.28 -25.41
C GLY A 9 -6.46 22.29 -24.27
N ILE A 10 -6.03 23.54 -24.49
CA ILE A 10 -6.15 24.63 -23.50
C ILE A 10 -7.62 24.89 -23.09
N ASP A 11 -8.56 24.56 -23.95
CA ASP A 11 -10.01 24.78 -23.74
C ASP A 11 -10.77 23.50 -23.36
N GLU A 12 -10.07 22.37 -23.11
CA GLU A 12 -10.71 21.14 -22.65
C GLU A 12 -11.06 21.23 -21.18
N THR A 13 -12.35 21.11 -20.87
CA THR A 13 -12.85 20.99 -19.50
C THR A 13 -12.88 19.54 -19.06
N PHE A 14 -12.36 19.28 -17.86
CA PHE A 14 -12.53 17.99 -17.22
C PHE A 14 -14.01 17.70 -17.00
N GLN A 15 -14.53 16.66 -17.64
CA GLN A 15 -15.86 16.15 -17.36
C GLN A 15 -15.79 14.99 -16.38
N MET A 16 -16.41 15.16 -15.23
CA MET A 16 -16.52 14.13 -14.22
C MET A 16 -17.66 13.17 -14.58
N ASN A 17 -17.36 12.18 -15.41
CA ASN A 17 -18.38 11.32 -16.03
C ASN A 17 -18.92 10.20 -15.12
N ASN A 18 -18.41 10.05 -13.89
CA ASN A 18 -18.85 8.96 -13.00
C ASN A 18 -18.76 9.33 -11.52
N GLN A 19 -19.82 9.93 -11.00
CA GLN A 19 -19.93 10.32 -9.60
C GLN A 19 -19.70 9.13 -8.63
N LYS A 20 -20.27 7.95 -8.92
CA LYS A 20 -20.12 6.77 -8.07
C LYS A 20 -18.66 6.31 -7.94
N LYS A 21 -17.89 6.36 -9.03
CA LYS A 21 -16.45 6.03 -8.97
C LYS A 21 -15.67 7.05 -8.15
N MET A 22 -16.05 8.32 -8.22
CA MET A 22 -15.44 9.37 -7.43
C MET A 22 -15.74 9.20 -5.95
N GLU A 23 -16.98 8.91 -5.58
CA GLU A 23 -17.39 8.63 -4.20
C GLU A 23 -16.63 7.41 -3.64
N GLN A 24 -16.49 6.35 -4.45
CA GLN A 24 -15.69 5.18 -4.08
C GLN A 24 -14.22 5.54 -3.87
N LEU A 25 -13.63 6.36 -4.73
CA LEU A 25 -12.24 6.80 -4.58
C LEU A 25 -12.04 7.64 -3.32
N ILE A 26 -12.96 8.55 -3.03
CA ILE A 26 -12.94 9.36 -1.79
C ILE A 26 -13.00 8.44 -0.57
N TRP A 27 -13.92 7.47 -0.54
CA TRP A 27 -14.03 6.51 0.55
C TRP A 27 -12.73 5.71 0.73
N LEU A 28 -12.14 5.21 -0.36
CA LEU A 28 -10.87 4.49 -0.33
C LEU A 28 -9.73 5.35 0.22
N ARG A 29 -9.66 6.62 -0.13
CA ARG A 29 -8.65 7.55 0.39
C ARG A 29 -8.81 7.81 1.89
N ILE A 30 -10.06 7.97 2.35
CA ILE A 30 -10.35 8.11 3.78
C ILE A 30 -9.96 6.84 4.54
N LEU A 31 -10.37 5.66 4.04
CA LEU A 31 -10.02 4.37 4.64
C LEU A 31 -8.51 4.19 4.70
N ALA A 32 -7.80 4.43 3.60
CA ALA A 32 -6.34 4.33 3.55
C ALA A 32 -5.66 5.25 4.58
N ASN A 33 -6.08 6.51 4.66
CA ASN A 33 -5.50 7.45 5.62
C ASN A 33 -5.73 7.00 7.06
N GLN A 34 -6.93 6.53 7.39
CA GLN A 34 -7.26 6.04 8.73
C GLN A 34 -6.46 4.79 9.10
N VAL A 35 -6.39 3.80 8.20
CA VAL A 35 -5.64 2.55 8.40
C VAL A 35 -4.14 2.82 8.55
N LEU A 36 -3.57 3.53 7.59
CA LEU A 36 -2.12 3.78 7.58
C LEU A 36 -1.68 4.64 8.76
N SER A 37 -2.44 5.68 9.13
CA SER A 37 -2.14 6.50 10.31
C SER A 37 -2.17 5.68 11.60
N GLU A 38 -3.16 4.78 11.75
CA GLU A 38 -3.23 3.89 12.91
C GLU A 38 -2.06 2.89 12.94
N VAL A 39 -1.73 2.28 11.80
CA VAL A 39 -0.62 1.33 11.67
C VAL A 39 0.72 2.00 12.00
N LEU A 40 0.96 3.21 11.46
CA LEU A 40 2.18 3.98 11.75
C LEU A 40 2.30 4.27 13.25
N ASN A 41 1.23 4.74 13.88
CA ASN A 41 1.20 5.05 15.30
C ASN A 41 1.40 3.80 16.18
N THR A 42 0.61 2.74 15.93
CA THR A 42 0.66 1.48 16.71
C THR A 42 2.04 0.84 16.64
N ASN A 43 2.67 0.88 15.46
CA ASN A 43 3.99 0.29 15.24
C ASN A 43 5.15 1.25 15.52
N ARG A 44 4.88 2.49 15.98
CA ARG A 44 5.88 3.52 16.23
C ARG A 44 6.80 3.77 15.02
N LEU A 45 6.20 3.83 13.83
CA LEU A 45 6.88 4.09 12.59
C LEU A 45 6.91 5.59 12.32
N HIS A 46 8.08 6.12 12.01
CA HIS A 46 8.28 7.56 11.80
C HIS A 46 8.10 7.89 10.31
N SER A 47 6.84 8.12 9.92
CA SER A 47 6.48 8.52 8.57
C SER A 47 5.13 9.23 8.55
N GLU A 48 4.81 9.83 7.40
CA GLU A 48 3.52 10.45 7.11
C GLU A 48 2.84 9.72 5.95
N VAL A 49 1.51 9.67 5.99
CA VAL A 49 0.72 9.18 4.86
C VAL A 49 0.71 10.26 3.78
N ARG A 50 1.14 9.88 2.57
CA ARG A 50 1.20 10.77 1.40
C ARG A 50 0.51 10.14 0.21
N ILE A 51 0.10 10.98 -0.75
CA ILE A 51 -0.30 10.52 -2.09
C ILE A 51 0.93 10.59 -2.98
N TRP A 52 1.35 9.45 -3.53
CA TRP A 52 2.48 9.34 -4.43
C TRP A 52 2.05 9.60 -5.87
N PRO A 53 2.55 10.67 -6.54
CA PRO A 53 1.96 11.13 -7.81
C PRO A 53 2.13 10.14 -8.96
N HIS A 54 3.14 9.29 -8.95
CA HIS A 54 3.44 8.38 -10.07
C HIS A 54 2.56 7.11 -10.12
N HIS A 55 1.94 6.73 -9.01
CA HIS A 55 0.97 5.62 -8.95
C HIS A 55 -0.37 6.04 -8.36
N PHE A 56 -0.50 7.27 -7.89
CA PHE A 56 -1.69 7.77 -7.18
C PHE A 56 -2.08 6.93 -5.97
N ASP A 57 -1.15 6.19 -5.39
CA ASP A 57 -1.38 5.45 -4.17
C ASP A 57 -1.31 6.35 -2.92
N SER A 58 -2.07 5.98 -1.90
CA SER A 58 -1.90 6.53 -0.55
C SER A 58 -0.92 5.63 0.18
N GLY A 59 0.23 6.15 0.59
CA GLY A 59 1.24 5.30 1.18
C GLY A 59 2.18 6.02 2.14
N ALA A 60 2.95 5.22 2.84
CA ALA A 60 4.01 5.64 3.74
C ALA A 60 5.26 4.79 3.52
N PHE A 61 6.42 5.35 3.85
CA PHE A 61 7.69 4.66 3.77
C PHE A 61 8.50 4.96 5.04
N SER A 62 8.83 3.93 5.80
CA SER A 62 9.45 4.09 7.11
C SER A 62 10.53 3.03 7.37
N PRO A 63 11.68 3.39 7.95
CA PRO A 63 12.59 2.40 8.48
C PRO A 63 11.91 1.64 9.62
N LEU A 64 12.18 0.35 9.72
CA LEU A 64 11.91 -0.41 10.93
C LEU A 64 12.95 -0.06 11.99
N ASN A 65 12.47 0.31 13.18
CA ASN A 65 13.35 0.75 14.26
C ASN A 65 14.48 -0.24 14.53
N ASN A 66 15.70 0.28 14.67
CA ASN A 66 16.93 -0.46 14.95
C ASN A 66 17.30 -1.51 13.89
N SER A 67 17.01 -1.24 12.61
CA SER A 67 17.37 -2.17 11.53
C SER A 67 17.67 -1.43 10.22
N ASP A 68 18.35 -2.13 9.31
CA ASP A 68 18.59 -1.67 7.93
C ASP A 68 17.38 -1.94 7.01
N VAL A 69 16.29 -2.44 7.56
CA VAL A 69 15.07 -2.71 6.82
C VAL A 69 14.16 -1.49 6.81
N THR A 70 13.72 -1.12 5.64
CA THR A 70 12.70 -0.10 5.41
C THR A 70 11.46 -0.77 4.85
N ILE A 71 10.28 -0.35 5.28
CA ILE A 71 9.01 -0.83 4.75
C ILE A 71 8.27 0.27 3.99
N GLY A 72 7.72 -0.10 2.84
CA GLY A 72 6.73 0.67 2.10
C GLY A 72 5.36 0.03 2.28
N LEU A 73 4.35 0.81 2.62
CA LEU A 73 2.98 0.33 2.82
C LEU A 73 1.97 1.34 2.28
N GLY A 74 0.86 0.85 1.76
CA GLY A 74 -0.12 1.75 1.16
C GLY A 74 -1.38 1.06 0.62
N LEU A 75 -2.26 1.89 0.05
CA LEU A 75 -3.39 1.48 -0.79
C LEU A 75 -3.13 2.00 -2.20
N THR A 76 -3.13 1.09 -3.17
CA THR A 76 -2.92 1.42 -4.59
C THR A 76 -4.18 1.20 -5.43
N VAL A 77 -4.14 1.78 -6.63
CA VAL A 77 -5.16 1.58 -7.67
C VAL A 77 -4.98 0.21 -8.33
N PRO A 78 -6.00 -0.29 -9.06
CA PRO A 78 -5.87 -1.51 -9.85
C PRO A 78 -4.70 -1.45 -10.83
N ASP A 79 -3.97 -2.55 -10.95
CA ASP A 79 -2.85 -2.70 -11.88
C ASP A 79 -2.74 -4.14 -12.44
N SER A 80 -1.59 -4.49 -13.03
CA SER A 80 -1.35 -5.84 -13.55
C SER A 80 -1.22 -6.93 -12.48
N LEU A 81 -1.09 -6.56 -11.21
CA LEU A 81 -0.94 -7.48 -10.08
C LEU A 81 -2.30 -7.87 -9.51
N VAL A 82 -3.21 -6.88 -9.37
CA VAL A 82 -4.57 -7.06 -8.86
C VAL A 82 -5.53 -6.16 -9.65
N ALA A 83 -6.66 -6.73 -10.11
CA ALA A 83 -7.66 -6.02 -10.89
C ALA A 83 -8.51 -5.00 -10.09
N ASP A 84 -8.43 -5.05 -8.76
CA ASP A 84 -9.12 -4.15 -7.84
C ASP A 84 -8.11 -3.33 -7.03
N HIS A 85 -8.59 -2.31 -6.31
CA HIS A 85 -7.76 -1.63 -5.32
C HIS A 85 -7.28 -2.62 -4.26
N TYR A 86 -6.05 -2.43 -3.78
CA TYR A 86 -5.49 -3.33 -2.77
C TYR A 86 -4.52 -2.61 -1.83
N PHE A 87 -4.51 -3.03 -0.57
CA PHE A 87 -3.45 -2.69 0.36
C PHE A 87 -2.21 -3.51 0.04
N TYR A 88 -1.05 -2.89 0.20
CA TYR A 88 0.25 -3.54 0.00
C TYR A 88 1.23 -3.17 1.10
N ILE A 89 2.16 -4.08 1.38
CA ILE A 89 3.35 -3.82 2.19
C ILE A 89 4.53 -4.58 1.61
N SER A 90 5.67 -3.92 1.53
CA SER A 90 6.95 -4.52 1.09
C SER A 90 8.09 -4.07 1.98
N GLY A 91 9.05 -4.95 2.22
CA GLY A 91 10.27 -4.67 2.96
C GLY A 91 11.47 -4.58 2.02
N TYR A 92 12.40 -3.67 2.33
CA TYR A 92 13.60 -3.43 1.56
C TYR A 92 14.83 -3.43 2.48
N CYS A 93 15.90 -4.07 2.00
CA CYS A 93 17.23 -3.97 2.60
C CYS A 93 18.23 -3.62 1.49
N ALA A 94 19.06 -2.60 1.68
CA ALA A 94 20.01 -2.12 0.67
C ALA A 94 19.38 -1.94 -0.73
N HIS A 95 18.19 -1.34 -0.80
CA HIS A 95 17.39 -1.08 -2.01
C HIS A 95 16.81 -2.32 -2.71
N SER A 96 16.98 -3.51 -2.15
CA SER A 96 16.42 -4.75 -2.69
C SER A 96 15.20 -5.20 -1.88
N GLY A 97 14.15 -5.64 -2.57
CA GLY A 97 12.97 -6.21 -1.91
C GLY A 97 13.32 -7.51 -1.19
N LEU A 98 12.90 -7.62 0.07
CA LEU A 98 13.12 -8.80 0.89
C LEU A 98 12.33 -10.00 0.37
N ASP A 99 12.96 -11.18 0.40
CA ASP A 99 12.29 -12.44 0.14
C ASP A 99 11.40 -12.82 1.33
N THR A 100 10.12 -13.00 1.06
CA THR A 100 9.11 -13.36 2.05
C THR A 100 8.66 -14.82 1.94
N SER A 101 9.35 -15.66 1.14
CA SER A 101 8.98 -17.07 0.91
C SER A 101 8.98 -17.92 2.17
N ALA A 102 9.84 -17.59 3.13
CA ALA A 102 9.92 -18.27 4.43
C ALA A 102 8.96 -17.69 5.51
N PHE A 103 8.19 -16.65 5.17
CA PHE A 103 7.26 -16.05 6.13
C PHE A 103 6.05 -16.96 6.33
N PRO A 104 5.51 -17.04 7.56
CA PRO A 104 4.25 -17.72 7.81
C PRO A 104 3.11 -17.13 6.97
N LYS A 105 2.13 -17.97 6.65
CA LYS A 105 0.93 -17.51 5.95
C LYS A 105 0.22 -16.43 6.78
N LEU A 106 -0.22 -15.37 6.11
CA LEU A 106 -1.03 -14.33 6.72
C LEU A 106 -2.45 -14.79 6.99
N SER A 107 -3.05 -14.28 8.06
CA SER A 107 -4.47 -14.47 8.39
C SER A 107 -5.37 -13.82 7.33
N GLN A 108 -4.95 -12.67 6.80
CA GLN A 108 -5.60 -11.92 5.74
C GLN A 108 -4.59 -11.58 4.65
N GLY A 109 -5.04 -11.60 3.38
CA GLY A 109 -4.14 -11.33 2.25
C GLY A 109 -3.17 -12.46 1.94
N LYS A 110 -2.12 -12.15 1.22
CA LYS A 110 -1.10 -13.14 0.81
C LYS A 110 0.27 -12.50 0.54
N TRP A 111 1.34 -13.28 0.74
CA TRP A 111 2.70 -12.94 0.31
C TRP A 111 2.89 -13.21 -1.19
N LEU A 112 3.70 -12.37 -1.82
CA LEU A 112 4.16 -12.48 -3.20
C LEU A 112 5.68 -12.33 -3.23
N ASN A 113 6.37 -13.10 -4.11
CA ASN A 113 7.83 -13.11 -4.19
C ASN A 113 8.38 -13.11 -5.64
N GLN A 114 7.55 -12.76 -6.62
CA GLN A 114 7.98 -12.70 -8.02
C GLN A 114 8.22 -11.26 -8.47
N LYS A 115 7.31 -10.70 -9.26
CA LYS A 115 7.40 -9.32 -9.76
C LYS A 115 7.30 -8.28 -8.65
N PHE A 116 6.52 -8.57 -7.62
CA PHE A 116 6.40 -7.81 -6.40
C PHE A 116 6.83 -8.70 -5.22
N LYS A 117 7.68 -8.17 -4.33
CA LYS A 117 8.11 -8.84 -3.11
C LYS A 117 7.47 -8.17 -1.90
N GLY A 118 6.48 -8.82 -1.30
CA GLY A 118 5.70 -8.25 -0.20
C GLY A 118 4.37 -8.93 -0.01
N ALA A 119 3.47 -8.31 0.74
CA ALA A 119 2.11 -8.82 0.94
C ALA A 119 1.08 -7.88 0.31
N ILE A 120 -0.04 -8.46 -0.11
CA ILE A 120 -1.19 -7.75 -0.63
C ILE A 120 -2.48 -8.21 0.03
N LEU A 121 -3.43 -7.28 0.20
CA LEU A 121 -4.81 -7.51 0.62
C LEU A 121 -5.75 -6.79 -0.36
N PRO A 122 -6.42 -7.49 -1.28
CA PRO A 122 -7.42 -6.88 -2.17
C PRO A 122 -8.56 -6.26 -1.37
N VAL A 123 -8.98 -5.05 -1.75
CA VAL A 123 -10.12 -4.39 -1.11
C VAL A 123 -11.41 -4.93 -1.69
N THR A 124 -12.27 -5.45 -0.83
CA THR A 124 -13.62 -5.92 -1.17
C THR A 124 -14.68 -4.99 -0.57
N LYS A 125 -15.95 -5.25 -0.83
CA LYS A 125 -17.05 -4.49 -0.21
C LYS A 125 -17.15 -4.69 1.31
N THR A 126 -16.55 -5.74 1.83
CA THR A 126 -16.55 -6.10 3.26
C THR A 126 -15.25 -5.73 3.96
N THR A 127 -14.24 -5.28 3.21
CA THR A 127 -12.96 -4.85 3.79
C THR A 127 -13.19 -3.61 4.65
N ASP A 128 -12.95 -3.74 5.92
CA ASP A 128 -13.07 -2.66 6.88
C ASP A 128 -11.70 -2.20 7.41
N LYS A 129 -11.72 -1.15 8.21
CA LYS A 129 -10.52 -0.59 8.83
C LYS A 129 -9.78 -1.61 9.69
N LYS A 130 -10.53 -2.45 10.44
CA LYS A 130 -9.93 -3.44 11.34
C LYS A 130 -9.18 -4.52 10.55
N GLU A 131 -9.81 -5.09 9.53
CA GLU A 131 -9.20 -6.11 8.66
C GLU A 131 -7.89 -5.60 8.05
N ALA A 132 -7.91 -4.39 7.49
CA ALA A 132 -6.74 -3.80 6.87
C ALA A 132 -5.63 -3.46 7.90
N THR A 133 -5.99 -2.98 9.09
CA THR A 133 -5.03 -2.70 10.17
C THR A 133 -4.39 -4.00 10.68
N ASP A 134 -5.18 -5.05 10.88
CA ASP A 134 -4.69 -6.36 11.31
C ASP A 134 -3.72 -6.97 10.28
N PHE A 135 -4.05 -6.87 8.99
CA PHE A 135 -3.16 -7.29 7.90
C PHE A 135 -1.78 -6.62 7.97
N PHE A 136 -1.74 -5.30 8.12
CA PHE A 136 -0.48 -4.58 8.22
C PHE A 136 0.30 -4.93 9.49
N ASN A 137 -0.37 -5.00 10.63
CA ASN A 137 0.27 -5.33 11.91
C ASN A 137 0.89 -6.72 11.88
N GLU A 138 0.20 -7.71 11.32
CA GLU A 138 0.71 -9.07 11.15
C GLU A 138 1.93 -9.08 10.21
N ALA A 139 1.85 -8.41 9.06
CA ALA A 139 2.95 -8.34 8.11
C ALA A 139 4.18 -7.64 8.70
N ILE A 140 4.01 -6.51 9.39
CA ILE A 140 5.10 -5.80 10.08
C ILE A 140 5.76 -6.68 11.14
N HIS A 141 4.96 -7.44 11.89
CA HIS A 141 5.49 -8.39 12.88
C HIS A 141 6.41 -9.44 12.22
N HIS A 142 6.07 -9.94 11.03
CA HIS A 142 6.93 -10.87 10.31
C HIS A 142 8.21 -10.22 9.82
N TYR A 143 8.15 -9.00 9.28
CA TYR A 143 9.36 -8.25 8.91
C TYR A 143 10.28 -8.01 10.09
N ARG A 144 9.74 -7.66 11.26
CA ARG A 144 10.55 -7.47 12.49
C ARG A 144 11.28 -8.74 12.93
N LYS A 145 10.66 -9.92 12.79
CA LYS A 145 11.31 -11.20 13.16
C LYS A 145 12.52 -11.54 12.30
N VAL A 146 12.60 -11.06 11.06
CA VAL A 146 13.76 -11.28 10.18
C VAL A 146 14.93 -10.39 10.58
N VAL A 147 14.64 -9.20 11.07
CA VAL A 147 15.65 -8.20 11.47
C VAL A 147 16.39 -8.62 12.75
N PHE A 148 15.76 -9.40 13.61
CA PHE A 148 16.33 -9.81 14.90
C PHE A 148 16.95 -11.23 14.88
N LYS A 149 17.24 -11.76 13.71
CA LYS A 149 18.07 -12.97 13.55
C LYS A 149 19.49 -12.59 13.14
#